data_70751842e2f1cb88d6da24e2a3e5b212
#
_entry.id   70751842e2f1cb88d6da24e2a3e5b212
#
_cell.length_a   1.000
_cell.length_b   1.000
_cell.length_c   1.000
_cell.angle_alpha   90.00
_cell.angle_beta   90.00
_cell.angle_gamma   90.00
#
_symmetry.space_group_name_H-M   'P 1'
#
loop_
_entity.id
_entity.type
_entity.pdbx_description
1 polymer ?
#
loop_
_entity_poly.entity_id
_entity_poly.type
_entity_poly.pdbx_seq_one_letter_code
_entity_poly.pdbx_strand_id
1 'polypeptide(L)'
;MLSQKSSKVAVYILGMRLSTNYKSKFTEIMITETEAFGLQKTDPMSLVNMFNIKFPESLPKGPPHILVLKSYGENRSLYLLTSKKGSCEAVLIRSGEVLLGKSYVESRRKVKMKTNKVTGPGNITKGLGIDLVNDGEDLFFGTLNIAPRIHTVDRAIATQRKNAKPKDKNLWRYSLVQK
;
A
#
# COMPACT_ATOMS: atom_id res chain seq x y z
N MET A 1 12.08 10.77 0.20
CA MET A 1 10.91 10.29 -0.55
C MET A 1 9.66 10.17 0.34
N LEU A 2 9.62 9.26 1.31
CA LEU A 2 8.43 9.03 2.15
C LEU A 2 8.08 10.18 3.10
N SER A 3 9.03 11.08 3.42
CA SER A 3 8.82 12.23 4.30
C SER A 3 8.01 13.38 3.68
N GLN A 4 7.26 13.12 2.60
CA GLN A 4 6.35 14.07 1.98
C GLN A 4 4.88 13.73 2.29
N LYS A 5 3.96 14.66 1.98
CA LYS A 5 2.51 14.44 2.10
C LYS A 5 2.09 13.15 1.39
N SER A 6 1.16 12.41 1.97
CA SER A 6 0.68 11.13 1.44
C SER A 6 0.23 11.19 -0.02
N SER A 7 -0.45 12.27 -0.44
CA SER A 7 -0.90 12.44 -1.83
C SER A 7 0.26 12.54 -2.83
N LYS A 8 1.38 13.16 -2.44
CA LYS A 8 2.59 13.23 -3.29
C LYS A 8 3.30 11.87 -3.33
N VAL A 9 3.43 11.21 -2.18
CA VAL A 9 4.06 9.89 -2.09
C VAL A 9 3.26 8.86 -2.87
N ALA A 10 1.92 8.89 -2.80
CA ALA A 10 1.05 7.96 -3.52
C ALA A 10 1.29 7.98 -5.04
N VAL A 11 1.46 9.15 -5.63
CA VAL A 11 1.83 9.28 -7.06
C VAL A 11 3.28 8.84 -7.30
N TYR A 12 4.18 9.24 -6.41
CA TYR A 12 5.60 8.98 -6.57
C TYR A 12 5.94 7.49 -6.60
N ILE A 13 5.30 6.67 -5.77
CA ILE A 13 5.60 5.24 -5.67
C ILE A 13 4.92 4.37 -6.75
N LEU A 14 4.03 4.91 -7.57
CA LEU A 14 3.50 4.20 -8.74
C LEU A 14 4.64 3.78 -9.67
N GLY A 15 4.63 2.53 -10.10
CA GLY A 15 5.68 1.92 -10.92
C GLY A 15 6.92 1.48 -10.13
N MET A 16 7.06 1.84 -8.86
CA MET A 16 8.11 1.29 -8.00
C MET A 16 7.84 -0.19 -7.70
N ARG A 17 8.90 -0.90 -7.34
CA ARG A 17 8.86 -2.32 -7.03
C ARG A 17 8.76 -2.53 -5.53
N LEU A 18 7.83 -3.38 -5.12
CA LEU A 18 7.66 -3.81 -3.74
C LEU A 18 7.93 -5.31 -3.67
N SER A 19 8.87 -5.71 -2.86
CA SER A 19 9.27 -7.12 -2.72
C SER A 19 9.18 -7.62 -1.29
N THR A 20 9.02 -8.93 -1.14
CA THR A 20 9.09 -9.63 0.13
C THR A 20 9.86 -10.94 -0.01
N ASN A 21 10.55 -11.34 1.07
CA ASN A 21 11.13 -12.66 1.19
C ASN A 21 10.46 -13.43 2.34
N TYR A 22 9.24 -13.89 2.10
CA TYR A 22 8.46 -14.64 3.09
C TYR A 22 8.76 -16.12 3.03
N LYS A 23 9.30 -16.70 4.14
CA LYS A 23 9.69 -18.14 4.24
C LYS A 23 10.58 -18.57 3.07
N SER A 24 11.63 -17.80 2.80
CA SER A 24 12.59 -18.01 1.70
C SER A 24 11.96 -18.06 0.30
N LYS A 25 10.77 -17.49 0.14
CA LYS A 25 10.05 -17.40 -1.14
C LYS A 25 9.96 -15.93 -1.56
N PHE A 26 10.90 -15.51 -2.39
CA PHE A 26 10.96 -14.13 -2.88
C PHE A 26 9.81 -13.85 -3.85
N THR A 27 9.15 -12.71 -3.65
CA THR A 27 8.10 -12.19 -4.52
C THR A 27 8.28 -10.70 -4.73
N GLU A 28 8.04 -10.22 -5.96
CA GLU A 28 8.12 -8.80 -6.28
C GLU A 28 6.93 -8.39 -7.15
N ILE A 29 6.36 -7.23 -6.85
CA ILE A 29 5.33 -6.59 -7.67
C ILE A 29 5.75 -5.18 -8.08
N MET A 30 5.31 -4.71 -9.23
CA MET A 30 5.26 -3.30 -9.58
C MET A 30 3.97 -2.70 -9.03
N ILE A 31 4.05 -1.60 -8.28
CA ILE A 31 2.88 -0.91 -7.72
C ILE A 31 2.12 -0.21 -8.85
N THR A 32 0.85 -0.57 -9.06
CA THR A 32 0.02 0.00 -10.14
C THR A 32 -1.15 0.85 -9.65
N GLU A 33 -1.52 0.74 -8.37
CA GLU A 33 -2.60 1.53 -7.78
C GLU A 33 -2.33 1.81 -6.30
N THR A 34 -2.59 3.05 -5.89
CA THR A 34 -2.42 3.52 -4.51
C THR A 34 -3.59 4.39 -4.08
N GLU A 35 -3.79 4.53 -2.75
CA GLU A 35 -4.66 5.54 -2.16
C GLU A 35 -3.93 6.30 -1.06
N ALA A 36 -4.03 7.63 -1.07
CA ALA A 36 -3.49 8.48 -0.03
C ALA A 36 -4.48 8.69 1.11
N PHE A 37 -3.97 8.74 2.33
CA PHE A 37 -4.70 9.08 3.56
C PHE A 37 -3.95 10.22 4.27
N GLY A 38 -4.62 11.34 4.41
CA GLY A 38 -4.03 12.59 4.90
C GLY A 38 -4.24 12.84 6.38
N LEU A 39 -4.01 14.09 6.78
CA LEU A 39 -4.17 14.53 8.16
C LEU A 39 -5.64 14.49 8.60
N GLN A 40 -5.86 14.20 9.89
CA GLN A 40 -7.20 14.13 10.49
C GLN A 40 -8.05 15.38 10.22
N LYS A 41 -7.44 16.57 10.27
CA LYS A 41 -8.15 17.85 10.10
C LYS A 41 -8.61 18.13 8.67
N THR A 42 -7.93 17.53 7.67
CA THR A 42 -8.13 17.85 6.24
C THR A 42 -8.64 16.68 5.42
N ASP A 43 -8.63 15.48 5.98
CA ASP A 43 -9.09 14.26 5.33
C ASP A 43 -10.19 13.57 6.13
N PRO A 44 -11.47 13.60 5.65
CA PRO A 44 -12.57 12.91 6.29
C PRO A 44 -12.36 11.40 6.41
N MET A 45 -11.51 10.83 5.55
CA MET A 45 -11.12 9.43 5.54
C MET A 45 -9.70 9.20 6.09
N SER A 46 -9.14 10.14 6.85
CA SER A 46 -7.83 9.90 7.50
C SER A 46 -7.86 8.62 8.32
N LEU A 47 -6.71 7.95 8.43
CA LEU A 47 -6.62 6.73 9.24
C LEU A 47 -7.04 6.99 10.69
N VAL A 48 -6.72 8.15 11.24
CA VAL A 48 -7.16 8.55 12.58
C VAL A 48 -8.68 8.63 12.71
N ASN A 49 -9.36 9.19 11.69
CA ASN A 49 -10.84 9.26 11.68
C ASN A 49 -11.52 7.90 11.45
N MET A 50 -10.81 6.94 10.85
CA MET A 50 -11.33 5.59 10.61
C MET A 50 -11.21 4.69 11.84
N PHE A 51 -10.28 4.96 12.76
CA PHE A 51 -10.02 4.18 13.97
C PHE A 51 -10.56 4.87 15.23
N ASN A 52 -11.89 4.87 15.41
CA ASN A 52 -12.53 5.52 16.56
C ASN A 52 -12.27 4.86 17.91
N ILE A 53 -11.82 3.58 17.94
CA ILE A 53 -11.80 2.78 19.18
C ILE A 53 -10.39 2.30 19.54
N LYS A 54 -9.54 2.00 18.57
CA LYS A 54 -8.19 1.49 18.82
C LYS A 54 -7.22 2.02 17.79
N PHE A 55 -6.44 3.00 18.20
CA PHE A 55 -5.39 3.59 17.37
C PHE A 55 -4.21 2.64 17.27
N PRO A 56 -3.77 2.24 16.06
CA PRO A 56 -2.61 1.36 15.91
C PRO A 56 -1.33 2.05 16.41
N GLU A 57 -0.57 1.35 17.27
CA GLU A 57 0.67 1.86 17.85
C GLU A 57 1.75 2.22 16.81
N SER A 58 1.75 1.51 15.68
CA SER A 58 2.67 1.78 14.57
C SER A 58 2.35 3.06 13.81
N LEU A 59 1.09 3.52 13.79
CA LEU A 59 0.68 4.66 12.99
C LEU A 59 1.45 5.95 13.28
N PRO A 60 1.76 6.32 14.55
CA PRO A 60 2.55 7.51 14.86
C PRO A 60 4.04 7.39 14.52
N LYS A 61 4.57 6.20 14.21
CA LYS A 61 6.00 6.01 13.93
C LYS A 61 6.45 6.83 12.72
N GLY A 62 5.58 6.99 11.72
CA GLY A 62 5.91 7.68 10.47
C GLY A 62 6.93 6.92 9.61
N PRO A 63 7.42 7.53 8.51
CA PRO A 63 8.36 6.88 7.61
C PRO A 63 9.71 6.58 8.32
N PRO A 64 10.41 5.53 7.92
CA PRO A 64 10.10 4.62 6.81
C PRO A 64 9.28 3.38 7.20
N HIS A 65 8.51 3.41 8.28
CA HIS A 65 7.76 2.27 8.77
C HIS A 65 6.50 1.99 7.93
N ILE A 66 6.09 0.72 7.95
CA ILE A 66 4.82 0.28 7.38
C ILE A 66 3.76 0.14 8.48
N LEU A 67 2.51 0.15 8.05
CA LEU A 67 1.35 -0.13 8.88
C LEU A 67 0.56 -1.26 8.21
N VAL A 68 0.29 -2.32 8.96
CA VAL A 68 -0.53 -3.44 8.48
C VAL A 68 -1.79 -3.53 9.33
N LEU A 69 -2.94 -3.35 8.69
CA LEU A 69 -4.22 -3.36 9.38
C LEU A 69 -5.09 -4.53 8.97
N LYS A 70 -5.83 -5.09 9.92
CA LYS A 70 -6.96 -5.97 9.63
C LYS A 70 -8.03 -5.15 8.90
N SER A 71 -8.46 -5.63 7.75
CA SER A 71 -9.55 -5.07 6.97
C SER A 71 -10.77 -5.99 7.04
N TYR A 72 -11.60 -6.03 6.02
CA TYR A 72 -12.80 -6.88 6.04
C TYR A 72 -12.44 -8.37 6.11
N GLY A 73 -13.04 -9.10 7.07
CA GLY A 73 -12.77 -10.52 7.33
C GLY A 73 -11.31 -10.78 7.70
N GLU A 74 -10.71 -11.80 7.10
CA GLU A 74 -9.30 -12.17 7.32
C GLU A 74 -8.31 -11.44 6.39
N ASN A 75 -8.77 -10.42 5.67
CA ASN A 75 -7.89 -9.65 4.81
C ASN A 75 -7.06 -8.65 5.62
N ARG A 76 -5.88 -8.33 5.07
CA ARG A 76 -4.97 -7.29 5.58
C ARG A 76 -4.84 -6.17 4.57
N SER A 77 -4.46 -5.01 5.03
CA SER A 77 -4.14 -3.85 4.17
C SER A 77 -2.77 -3.32 4.56
N LEU A 78 -1.92 -3.13 3.56
CA LEU A 78 -0.57 -2.58 3.72
C LEU A 78 -0.57 -1.09 3.40
N TYR A 79 -0.09 -0.31 4.36
CA TYR A 79 0.16 1.12 4.21
C TYR A 79 1.64 1.42 4.40
N LEU A 80 2.15 2.34 3.61
CA LEU A 80 3.44 2.98 3.83
C LEU A 80 3.21 4.28 4.59
N LEU A 81 3.79 4.43 5.78
CA LEU A 81 3.70 5.66 6.56
C LEU A 81 4.49 6.77 5.89
N THR A 82 3.94 7.98 5.90
CA THR A 82 4.48 9.11 5.13
C THR A 82 4.54 10.38 5.97
N SER A 83 5.02 11.47 5.36
CA SER A 83 5.17 12.77 6.00
C SER A 83 6.21 12.74 7.12
N LYS A 84 5.86 13.08 8.33
CA LYS A 84 6.75 13.07 9.49
C LYS A 84 6.19 12.21 10.62
N LYS A 85 7.05 11.81 11.54
CA LYS A 85 6.65 11.10 12.75
C LYS A 85 5.48 11.83 13.45
N GLY A 86 4.45 11.07 13.83
CA GLY A 86 3.26 11.58 14.50
C GLY A 86 2.22 12.23 13.60
N SER A 87 2.46 12.38 12.28
CA SER A 87 1.47 12.95 11.34
C SER A 87 0.32 12.01 11.03
N CYS A 88 0.53 10.70 11.15
CA CYS A 88 -0.45 9.64 10.84
C CYS A 88 -0.92 9.66 9.37
N GLU A 89 -0.12 10.20 8.47
CA GLU A 89 -0.38 10.12 7.03
C GLU A 89 0.16 8.81 6.46
N ALA A 90 -0.54 8.24 5.47
CA ALA A 90 -0.11 6.98 4.87
C ALA A 90 -0.59 6.80 3.43
N VAL A 91 0.03 5.85 2.74
CA VAL A 91 -0.35 5.41 1.39
C VAL A 91 -0.68 3.93 1.40
N LEU A 92 -1.92 3.58 1.06
CA LEU A 92 -2.39 2.21 0.87
C LEU A 92 -1.92 1.68 -0.48
N ILE A 93 -1.34 0.48 -0.49
CA ILE A 93 -1.05 -0.26 -1.72
C ILE A 93 -2.29 -1.07 -2.12
N ARG A 94 -2.87 -0.75 -3.28
CA ARG A 94 -4.14 -1.33 -3.72
C ARG A 94 -4.02 -2.38 -4.80
N SER A 95 -3.12 -2.18 -5.75
CA SER A 95 -2.92 -3.10 -6.87
C SER A 95 -1.47 -3.12 -7.30
N GLY A 96 -1.08 -4.22 -7.91
CA GLY A 96 0.26 -4.38 -8.47
C GLY A 96 0.27 -5.40 -9.59
N GLU A 97 1.37 -5.39 -10.34
CA GLU A 97 1.69 -6.41 -11.35
C GLU A 97 2.84 -7.25 -10.85
N VAL A 98 2.67 -8.58 -10.84
CA VAL A 98 3.70 -9.50 -10.37
C VAL A 98 4.85 -9.53 -11.38
N LEU A 99 6.03 -9.17 -10.91
CA LEU A 99 7.28 -9.22 -11.67
C LEU A 99 8.03 -10.53 -11.43
N LEU A 100 8.10 -10.97 -10.15
CA LEU A 100 8.80 -12.19 -9.75
C LEU A 100 7.96 -13.02 -8.75
N GLY A 101 8.13 -14.34 -8.77
CA GLY A 101 7.50 -15.25 -7.81
C GLY A 101 5.99 -15.48 -8.03
N LYS A 102 5.50 -15.44 -9.27
CA LYS A 102 4.07 -15.64 -9.59
C LYS A 102 3.49 -16.91 -8.96
N SER A 103 4.20 -18.02 -9.03
CA SER A 103 3.74 -19.29 -8.45
C SER A 103 3.54 -19.22 -6.92
N TYR A 104 4.38 -18.45 -6.22
CA TYR A 104 4.22 -18.22 -4.78
C TYR A 104 3.02 -17.32 -4.48
N VAL A 105 2.81 -16.28 -5.30
CA VAL A 105 1.62 -15.40 -5.19
C VAL A 105 0.35 -16.22 -5.40
N GLU A 106 0.29 -17.07 -6.40
CA GLU A 106 -0.84 -17.97 -6.69
C GLU A 106 -1.11 -18.93 -5.53
N SER A 107 -0.05 -19.59 -5.05
CA SER A 107 -0.15 -20.54 -3.93
C SER A 107 -0.69 -19.89 -2.65
N ARG A 108 -0.15 -18.72 -2.26
CA ARG A 108 -0.61 -17.99 -1.07
C ARG A 108 -2.05 -17.49 -1.20
N ARG A 109 -2.45 -17.08 -2.40
CA ARG A 109 -3.82 -16.63 -2.68
C ARG A 109 -4.79 -17.77 -2.97
N LYS A 110 -4.31 -19.00 -3.15
CA LYS A 110 -5.07 -20.20 -3.54
C LYS A 110 -5.87 -19.98 -4.85
N VAL A 111 -5.26 -19.32 -5.83
CA VAL A 111 -5.90 -18.96 -7.10
C VAL A 111 -4.90 -18.98 -8.24
N LYS A 112 -5.26 -19.54 -9.40
CA LYS A 112 -4.48 -19.43 -10.64
C LYS A 112 -4.75 -18.07 -11.30
N MET A 113 -3.70 -17.37 -11.66
CA MET A 113 -3.77 -16.02 -12.24
C MET A 113 -3.69 -16.10 -13.77
N LYS A 114 -4.73 -15.62 -14.44
CA LYS A 114 -4.75 -15.51 -15.92
C LYS A 114 -3.77 -14.42 -16.42
N THR A 115 -3.56 -13.38 -15.63
CA THR A 115 -2.62 -12.28 -15.90
C THR A 115 -1.67 -12.11 -14.72
N ASN A 116 -0.69 -11.20 -14.81
CA ASN A 116 0.19 -10.89 -13.68
C ASN A 116 -0.43 -9.86 -12.71
N LYS A 117 -1.65 -9.38 -12.95
CA LYS A 117 -2.31 -8.35 -12.12
C LYS A 117 -2.84 -8.92 -10.82
N VAL A 118 -2.55 -8.23 -9.73
CA VAL A 118 -3.13 -8.45 -8.41
C VAL A 118 -3.89 -7.20 -8.01
N THR A 119 -5.21 -7.31 -7.87
CA THR A 119 -6.10 -6.19 -7.56
C THR A 119 -6.72 -6.36 -6.19
N GLY A 120 -6.76 -5.29 -5.42
CA GLY A 120 -7.31 -5.21 -4.06
C GLY A 120 -6.24 -5.39 -2.98
N PRO A 121 -6.30 -4.55 -1.90
CA PRO A 121 -5.27 -4.50 -0.86
C PRO A 121 -5.09 -5.84 -0.15
N GLY A 122 -6.18 -6.56 0.15
CA GLY A 122 -6.10 -7.90 0.76
C GLY A 122 -5.45 -8.94 -0.15
N ASN A 123 -5.62 -8.85 -1.46
CA ASN A 123 -4.94 -9.73 -2.41
C ASN A 123 -3.44 -9.41 -2.51
N ILE A 124 -3.06 -8.14 -2.40
CA ILE A 124 -1.66 -7.70 -2.36
C ILE A 124 -0.96 -8.31 -1.14
N THR A 125 -1.49 -8.08 0.07
CA THR A 125 -0.89 -8.61 1.30
C THR A 125 -0.81 -10.13 1.28
N LYS A 126 -1.90 -10.81 0.91
CA LYS A 126 -1.93 -12.27 0.81
C LYS A 126 -0.92 -12.81 -0.20
N GLY A 127 -0.84 -12.20 -1.39
CA GLY A 127 0.12 -12.60 -2.42
C GLY A 127 1.57 -12.41 -2.01
N LEU A 128 1.88 -11.33 -1.33
CA LEU A 128 3.22 -11.04 -0.84
C LEU A 128 3.58 -11.75 0.47
N GLY A 129 2.60 -12.40 1.15
CA GLY A 129 2.82 -13.06 2.44
C GLY A 129 2.96 -12.07 3.60
N ILE A 130 2.29 -10.93 3.51
CA ILE A 130 2.29 -9.89 4.55
C ILE A 130 1.12 -10.14 5.50
N ASP A 131 1.39 -10.12 6.81
CA ASP A 131 0.39 -10.24 7.87
C ASP A 131 0.67 -9.25 9.00
N LEU A 132 -0.15 -9.26 10.06
CA LEU A 132 -0.06 -8.34 11.20
C LEU A 132 1.31 -8.40 11.90
N VAL A 133 2.02 -9.50 11.82
CA VAL A 133 3.38 -9.63 12.36
C VAL A 133 4.36 -8.64 11.72
N ASN A 134 4.08 -8.18 10.51
CA ASN A 134 4.90 -7.19 9.81
C ASN A 134 4.55 -5.74 10.18
N ASP A 135 3.53 -5.51 11.03
CA ASP A 135 3.16 -4.16 11.42
C ASP A 135 4.29 -3.43 12.14
N GLY A 136 4.58 -2.21 11.69
CA GLY A 136 5.64 -1.37 12.24
C GLY A 136 7.06 -1.75 11.80
N GLU A 137 7.24 -2.67 10.84
CA GLU A 137 8.56 -2.93 10.23
C GLU A 137 9.08 -1.70 9.50
N ASP A 138 10.41 -1.57 9.49
CA ASP A 138 11.12 -0.61 8.66
C ASP A 138 11.19 -1.11 7.21
N LEU A 139 10.77 -0.29 6.25
CA LEU A 139 10.70 -0.65 4.83
C LEU A 139 12.06 -0.90 4.18
N PHE A 140 13.17 -0.44 4.78
CA PHE A 140 14.52 -0.62 4.26
C PHE A 140 15.30 -1.71 4.99
N PHE A 141 14.87 -2.10 6.19
CA PHE A 141 15.55 -3.09 7.04
C PHE A 141 14.67 -4.27 7.43
N GLY A 142 13.39 -4.27 7.02
CA GLY A 142 12.42 -5.32 7.30
C GLY A 142 12.39 -6.44 6.26
N THR A 143 11.34 -7.25 6.31
CA THR A 143 11.08 -8.31 5.32
C THR A 143 10.53 -7.76 4.00
N LEU A 144 10.01 -6.55 4.03
CA LEU A 144 9.58 -5.79 2.85
C LEU A 144 10.69 -4.85 2.39
N ASN A 145 10.76 -4.67 1.07
CA ASN A 145 11.66 -3.67 0.49
C ASN A 145 10.96 -2.95 -0.67
N ILE A 146 11.24 -1.65 -0.81
CA ILE A 146 10.81 -0.84 -1.95
C ILE A 146 12.01 -0.40 -2.78
N ALA A 147 11.97 -0.66 -4.09
CA ALA A 147 13.05 -0.35 -5.02
C ALA A 147 12.58 0.59 -6.13
N PRO A 148 13.48 1.35 -6.76
CA PRO A 148 13.17 2.23 -7.87
C PRO A 148 12.44 1.50 -9.00
N ARG A 149 11.76 2.28 -9.84
CA ARG A 149 11.12 1.81 -11.09
C ARG A 149 12.15 1.23 -12.04
N ILE A 150 11.74 0.23 -12.82
CA ILE A 150 12.53 -0.28 -13.95
C ILE A 150 12.29 0.59 -15.20
N HIS A 151 11.05 1.10 -15.36
CA HIS A 151 10.64 1.92 -16.50
C HIS A 151 10.03 3.24 -16.03
N THR A 152 10.06 4.25 -16.89
CA THR A 152 9.36 5.52 -16.66
C THR A 152 7.84 5.27 -16.62
N VAL A 153 7.15 6.01 -15.76
CA VAL A 153 5.69 6.01 -15.68
C VAL A 153 5.19 7.24 -16.44
N ASP A 154 4.55 7.02 -17.57
CA ASP A 154 4.14 8.11 -18.46
C ASP A 154 2.98 8.92 -17.87
N ARG A 155 1.99 8.25 -17.26
CA ARG A 155 0.79 8.92 -16.75
C ARG A 155 0.13 8.17 -15.60
N ALA A 156 -0.34 8.93 -14.62
CA ALA A 156 -1.23 8.45 -13.55
C ALA A 156 -2.58 9.17 -13.64
N ILE A 157 -3.66 8.43 -13.38
CA ILE A 157 -5.02 8.98 -13.26
C ILE A 157 -5.35 9.11 -11.78
N ALA A 158 -5.89 10.29 -11.41
CA ALA A 158 -6.42 10.54 -10.09
C ALA A 158 -7.95 10.39 -10.09
N THR A 159 -8.49 9.64 -9.12
CA THR A 159 -9.93 9.40 -8.92
C THR A 159 -10.28 9.46 -7.45
N GLN A 160 -11.56 9.39 -7.12
CA GLN A 160 -11.98 9.22 -5.73
C GLN A 160 -11.53 7.86 -5.20
N ARG A 161 -11.22 7.81 -3.90
CA ARG A 161 -10.90 6.57 -3.18
C ARG A 161 -12.07 5.60 -3.24
N LYS A 162 -11.77 4.30 -3.16
CA LYS A 162 -12.82 3.26 -2.97
C LYS A 162 -13.51 3.49 -1.63
N ASN A 163 -14.84 3.34 -1.63
CA ASN A 163 -15.68 3.58 -0.44
C ASN A 163 -15.55 5.00 0.14
N ALA A 164 -15.27 5.99 -0.71
CA ALA A 164 -15.23 7.39 -0.31
C ALA A 164 -16.55 7.80 0.38
N LYS A 165 -16.45 8.46 1.53
CA LYS A 165 -17.61 9.02 2.22
C LYS A 165 -18.15 10.22 1.40
N PRO A 166 -19.46 10.57 1.50
CA PRO A 166 -20.03 11.67 0.72
C PRO A 166 -19.32 13.02 0.88
N LYS A 167 -18.71 13.26 2.04
CA LYS A 167 -17.92 14.47 2.34
C LYS A 167 -16.50 14.44 1.76
N ASP A 168 -16.02 13.28 1.31
CA ASP A 168 -14.68 13.16 0.73
C ASP A 168 -14.71 13.63 -0.73
N LYS A 169 -14.12 14.78 -0.98
CA LYS A 169 -13.96 15.35 -2.32
C LYS A 169 -12.55 15.13 -2.91
N ASN A 170 -11.68 14.43 -2.17
CA ASN A 170 -10.30 14.21 -2.57
C ASN A 170 -10.21 13.18 -3.70
N LEU A 171 -9.49 13.51 -4.76
CA LEU A 171 -9.12 12.57 -5.82
C LEU A 171 -7.80 11.86 -5.45
N TRP A 172 -7.80 11.13 -4.35
CA TRP A 172 -6.59 10.56 -3.75
C TRP A 172 -6.43 9.05 -3.97
N ARG A 173 -7.03 8.52 -5.01
CA ARG A 173 -6.74 7.21 -5.58
C ARG A 173 -6.04 7.40 -6.91
N TYR A 174 -4.86 6.84 -7.05
CA TYR A 174 -4.00 7.01 -8.21
C TYR A 174 -3.74 5.65 -8.86
N SER A 175 -3.87 5.58 -10.18
CA SER A 175 -3.65 4.38 -10.96
C SER A 175 -2.77 4.67 -12.16
N LEU A 176 -1.85 3.74 -12.49
CA LEU A 176 -1.12 3.80 -13.74
C LEU A 176 -2.07 3.62 -14.93
N VAL A 177 -1.89 4.45 -15.95
CA VAL A 177 -2.45 4.18 -17.26
C VAL A 177 -1.61 3.06 -17.88
N GLN A 178 -2.24 1.93 -18.13
CA GLN A 178 -1.61 0.86 -18.90
C GLN A 178 -1.85 1.16 -20.38
N LYS A 179 -0.77 1.17 -21.16
CA LYS A 179 -0.86 1.14 -22.62
C LYS A 179 -1.43 -0.17 -23.10
#